data_fa1c4b5a04ddf2349b790757b81830bd
#
_entry.id   fa1c4b5a04ddf2349b790757b81830bd
#
_cell.length_a   1.000
_cell.length_b   1.000
_cell.length_c   1.000
_cell.angle_alpha   90.00
_cell.angle_beta   90.00
_cell.angle_gamma   90.00
#
_symmetry.space_group_name_H-M   'P 1'
#
loop_
_entity.id
_entity.type
_entity.pdbx_description
1 polymer ?
#
loop_
_entity_poly.entity_id
_entity_poly.type
_entity_poly.pdbx_seq_one_letter_code
_entity_poly.pdbx_strand_id
1 'polypeptide(L)'
;MDSKRLNTLKRRHVALRNRADITRRALVSLAKSLGRKPSPRGKEPTYVSECFALRPLSIPSHRIIKEYTAKSILDQLEEDIFQWEEDLKKESQTKSKDKELNHEGNG
;
A
#
# COMPACT_ATOMS: atom_id res chain seq x y z
N MET A 1 -9.87 -2.96 -3.91
CA MET A 1 -9.66 -1.50 -3.88
C MET A 1 -9.90 -0.91 -5.25
N ASP A 2 -10.63 0.18 -5.35
CA ASP A 2 -10.83 0.80 -6.66
C ASP A 2 -9.72 1.81 -6.97
N SER A 3 -9.65 2.25 -8.21
CA SER A 3 -8.55 3.13 -8.63
C SER A 3 -8.64 4.53 -8.03
N LYS A 4 -9.84 5.01 -7.74
CA LYS A 4 -10.01 6.31 -7.09
C LYS A 4 -9.43 6.28 -5.69
N ARG A 5 -9.74 5.24 -4.94
CA ARG A 5 -9.23 5.10 -3.59
C ARG A 5 -7.71 4.95 -3.59
N LEU A 6 -7.20 4.16 -4.52
CA LEU A 6 -5.75 3.98 -4.65
C LEU A 6 -5.06 5.30 -4.97
N ASN A 7 -5.61 6.09 -5.87
CA ASN A 7 -5.05 7.40 -6.19
C ASN A 7 -5.02 8.31 -4.98
N THR A 8 -6.06 8.29 -4.16
CA THR A 8 -6.11 9.06 -2.93
C THR A 8 -4.99 8.62 -1.98
N LEU A 9 -4.79 7.32 -1.85
CA LEU A 9 -3.74 6.79 -0.97
C LEU A 9 -2.35 7.12 -1.49
N LYS A 10 -2.17 7.11 -2.80
CA LYS A 10 -0.90 7.52 -3.41
C LYS A 10 -0.58 8.97 -3.08
N ARG A 11 -1.57 9.86 -3.15
CA ARG A 11 -1.41 11.26 -2.79
C ARG A 11 -1.04 11.42 -1.33
N ARG A 12 -1.70 10.67 -0.46
CA ARG A 12 -1.39 10.70 0.97
C ARG A 12 0.03 10.22 1.22
N HIS A 13 0.46 9.19 0.53
CA HIS A 13 1.80 8.67 0.65
C HIS A 13 2.85 9.74 0.28
N VAL A 14 2.65 10.39 -0.86
CA VAL A 14 3.55 11.46 -1.31
C VAL A 14 3.56 12.62 -0.33
N ALA A 15 2.38 13.01 0.17
CA ALA A 15 2.26 14.10 1.12
C ALA A 15 3.03 13.79 2.40
N LEU A 16 2.94 12.55 2.89
CA LEU A 16 3.68 12.16 4.09
C LEU A 16 5.18 12.15 3.86
N ARG A 17 5.61 11.69 2.69
CA ARG A 17 7.04 11.65 2.36
C ARG A 17 7.65 13.03 2.37
N ASN A 18 6.88 14.05 2.05
CA ASN A 18 7.36 15.42 1.99
C ASN A 18 7.19 16.20 3.29
N ARG A 19 6.68 15.58 4.35
CA ARG A 19 6.51 16.25 5.63
C ARG A 19 7.77 16.12 6.48
N ALA A 20 8.02 17.18 7.27
CA ALA A 20 9.13 17.16 8.22
C ALA A 20 8.81 16.26 9.41
N ASP A 21 7.59 16.39 9.94
CA ASP A 21 7.15 15.60 11.09
C ASP A 21 6.10 14.60 10.64
N ILE A 22 6.42 13.32 10.78
CA ILE A 22 5.52 12.25 10.41
C ILE A 22 5.07 11.55 11.68
N THR A 23 3.76 11.54 11.91
CA THR A 23 3.21 10.91 13.09
C THR A 23 2.96 9.44 12.87
N ARG A 24 3.06 8.68 13.96
CA ARG A 24 2.73 7.26 13.93
C ARG A 24 1.31 7.05 13.43
N ARG A 25 0.41 7.89 13.91
CA ARG A 25 -0.99 7.79 13.54
C ARG A 25 -1.21 7.88 12.04
N ALA A 26 -0.50 8.79 11.38
CA ALA A 26 -0.62 8.95 9.93
C ALA A 26 -0.11 7.72 9.19
N LEU A 27 1.01 7.16 9.63
CA LEU A 27 1.58 5.96 9.03
C LEU A 27 0.67 4.75 9.23
N VAL A 28 0.15 4.58 10.43
CA VAL A 28 -0.76 3.48 10.74
C VAL A 28 -2.04 3.60 9.91
N SER A 29 -2.57 4.81 9.80
CA SER A 29 -3.77 5.05 9.01
C SER A 29 -3.56 4.68 7.54
N LEU A 30 -2.44 5.08 6.99
CA LEU A 30 -2.12 4.74 5.60
C LEU A 30 -1.94 3.23 5.43
N ALA A 31 -1.23 2.60 6.35
CA ALA A 31 -1.01 1.15 6.30
C ALA A 31 -2.34 0.39 6.34
N LYS A 32 -3.22 0.78 7.25
CA LYS A 32 -4.54 0.14 7.35
C LYS A 32 -5.36 0.36 6.09
N SER A 33 -5.30 1.55 5.54
CA SER A 33 -6.03 1.86 4.31
C SER A 33 -5.52 1.04 3.13
N LEU A 34 -4.27 0.61 3.17
CA LEU A 34 -3.68 -0.25 2.15
C LEU A 34 -3.93 -1.73 2.40
N GLY A 35 -4.68 -2.07 3.45
CA GLY A 35 -5.06 -3.45 3.72
C GLY A 35 -4.22 -4.17 4.76
N ARG A 36 -3.39 -3.44 5.51
CA ARG A 36 -2.62 -4.04 6.58
C ARG A 36 -3.40 -4.05 7.88
N LYS A 37 -3.16 -5.09 8.66
CA LYS A 37 -3.78 -5.22 9.98
C LYS A 37 -2.71 -5.43 11.03
N PRO A 38 -2.97 -4.98 12.27
CA PRO A 38 -2.03 -5.23 13.35
C PRO A 38 -1.95 -6.72 13.64
N SER A 39 -0.73 -7.20 13.82
CA SER A 39 -0.48 -8.58 14.18
C SER A 39 -0.36 -8.67 15.69
N PRO A 40 -0.98 -9.67 16.34
CA PRO A 40 -0.86 -9.84 17.78
C PRO A 40 0.49 -10.38 18.22
N ARG A 41 1.35 -10.73 17.29
CA ARG A 41 2.66 -11.30 17.60
C ARG A 41 3.71 -10.21 17.79
N GLY A 42 4.57 -10.42 18.76
CA GLY A 42 5.73 -9.56 18.99
C GLY A 42 5.45 -8.43 19.96
N LYS A 43 6.53 -7.80 20.40
CA LYS A 43 6.46 -6.70 21.36
C LYS A 43 6.15 -5.38 20.70
N GLU A 44 6.58 -5.20 19.47
CA GLU A 44 6.32 -3.98 18.74
C GLU A 44 5.11 -4.16 17.82
N PRO A 45 4.34 -3.09 17.62
CA PRO A 45 3.20 -3.17 16.72
C PRO A 45 3.69 -3.49 15.32
N THR A 46 3.27 -4.64 14.82
CA THR A 46 3.60 -5.09 13.47
C THR A 46 2.34 -5.17 12.66
N TYR A 47 2.40 -4.69 11.45
CA TYR A 47 1.25 -4.67 10.54
C TYR A 47 1.52 -5.57 9.35
N VAL A 48 0.60 -6.47 9.09
CA VAL A 48 0.75 -7.45 8.00
C VAL A 48 -0.33 -7.25 6.95
N SER A 49 0.02 -7.50 5.71
CA SER A 49 -0.93 -7.44 4.62
C SER A 49 -1.73 -8.73 4.55
N GLU A 50 -3.04 -8.61 4.45
CA GLU A 50 -3.91 -9.77 4.27
C GLU A 50 -4.11 -10.10 2.80
N CYS A 51 -3.87 -9.14 1.93
CA CYS A 51 -4.16 -9.27 0.52
C CYS A 51 -2.97 -9.76 -0.29
N PHE A 52 -1.77 -9.47 0.15
CA PHE A 52 -0.54 -9.77 -0.60
C PHE A 52 0.52 -10.36 0.31
N ALA A 53 1.44 -11.10 -0.29
CA ALA A 53 2.57 -11.67 0.42
C ALA A 53 3.67 -10.60 0.56
N LEU A 54 3.44 -9.63 1.43
CA LEU A 54 4.35 -8.55 1.69
C LEU A 54 5.02 -8.73 3.05
N ARG A 55 6.19 -8.14 3.20
CA ARG A 55 6.91 -8.20 4.47
C ARG A 55 6.12 -7.55 5.59
N PRO A 56 6.19 -8.11 6.80
CA PRO A 56 5.59 -7.44 7.95
C PRO A 56 6.19 -6.06 8.14
N LEU A 57 5.37 -5.11 8.53
CA LEU A 57 5.80 -3.73 8.71
C LEU A 57 5.74 -3.37 10.19
N SER A 58 6.89 -3.03 10.76
CA SER A 58 6.96 -2.57 12.15
C SER A 58 6.89 -1.06 12.20
N ILE A 59 5.96 -0.55 12.99
CA ILE A 59 5.82 0.90 13.18
C ILE A 59 6.07 1.18 14.66
N PRO A 60 7.13 1.94 15.00
CA PRO A 60 7.45 2.23 16.39
C PRO A 60 6.29 2.90 17.14
N SER A 61 6.24 2.70 18.46
CA SER A 61 5.16 3.24 19.29
C SER A 61 5.36 4.70 19.66
N HIS A 62 6.25 5.40 19.03
CA HIS A 62 6.50 6.81 19.28
C HIS A 62 5.45 7.67 18.56
N ARG A 63 5.06 8.74 19.21
CA ARG A 63 4.08 9.65 18.63
C ARG A 63 4.55 10.24 17.31
N ILE A 64 5.81 10.67 17.28
CA ILE A 64 6.43 11.20 16.08
C ILE A 64 7.56 10.23 15.69
N ILE A 65 7.54 9.80 14.45
CA ILE A 65 8.50 8.83 13.94
C ILE A 65 9.69 9.58 13.37
N LYS A 66 10.90 9.13 13.69
CA LYS A 66 12.10 9.74 13.15
C LYS A 66 12.06 9.69 11.63
N GLU A 67 12.55 10.75 11.00
CA GLU A 67 12.51 10.89 9.55
C GLU A 67 13.06 9.66 8.84
N TYR A 68 14.19 9.18 9.27
CA TYR A 68 14.80 8.01 8.67
C TYR A 68 13.89 6.79 8.74
N THR A 69 13.34 6.54 9.91
CA THR A 69 12.45 5.40 10.13
C THR A 69 11.15 5.57 9.34
N ALA A 70 10.61 6.78 9.35
CA ALA A 70 9.37 7.06 8.63
C ALA A 70 9.54 6.86 7.13
N LYS A 71 10.66 7.27 6.58
CA LYS A 71 10.92 7.08 5.15
C LYS A 71 11.05 5.61 4.79
N SER A 72 11.69 4.84 5.68
CA SER A 72 11.79 3.40 5.48
C SER A 72 10.42 2.74 5.47
N ILE A 73 9.54 3.16 6.37
CA ILE A 73 8.18 2.66 6.42
C ILE A 73 7.41 3.05 5.16
N LEU A 74 7.57 4.29 4.72
CA LEU A 74 6.91 4.75 3.50
C LEU A 74 7.42 4.00 2.28
N ASP A 75 8.68 3.63 2.24
CA ASP A 75 9.21 2.82 1.15
C ASP A 75 8.53 1.46 1.10
N GLN A 76 8.29 0.86 2.26
CA GLN A 76 7.58 -0.42 2.31
C GLN A 76 6.13 -0.26 1.89
N LEU A 77 5.49 0.83 2.30
CA LEU A 77 4.11 1.10 1.90
C LEU A 77 4.00 1.41 0.41
N GLU A 78 5.07 1.91 -0.18
CA GLU A 78 5.11 2.10 -1.62
C GLU A 78 4.99 0.77 -2.35
N GLU A 79 5.59 -0.27 -1.80
CA GLU A 79 5.45 -1.61 -2.36
C GLU A 79 4.00 -2.10 -2.27
N ASP A 80 3.32 -1.77 -1.17
CA ASP A 80 1.89 -2.08 -1.05
C ASP A 80 1.09 -1.42 -2.16
N ILE A 81 1.37 -0.14 -2.41
CA ILE A 81 0.70 0.60 -3.47
C ILE A 81 0.97 -0.04 -4.83
N PHE A 82 2.21 -0.41 -5.06
CA PHE A 82 2.60 -1.07 -6.29
C PHE A 82 1.83 -2.38 -6.49
N GLN A 83 1.67 -3.16 -5.45
CA GLN A 83 0.92 -4.41 -5.52
C GLN A 83 -0.54 -4.16 -5.86
N TRP A 84 -1.14 -3.12 -5.28
CA TRP A 84 -2.51 -2.76 -5.61
C TRP A 84 -2.64 -2.30 -7.06
N GLU A 85 -1.65 -1.56 -7.55
CA GLU A 85 -1.66 -1.13 -8.94
C GLU A 85 -1.58 -2.34 -9.89
N GLU A 86 -0.74 -3.30 -9.56
CA GLU A 86 -0.61 -4.52 -10.35
C GLU A 86 -1.90 -5.32 -10.33
N ASP A 87 -2.53 -5.39 -9.16
CA ASP A 87 -3.80 -6.10 -9.02
C ASP A 87 -4.88 -5.47 -9.88
N LEU A 88 -4.96 -4.15 -9.88
CA LEU A 88 -5.92 -3.43 -10.72
C LEU A 88 -5.64 -3.62 -12.20
N LYS A 89 -4.38 -3.66 -12.57
CA LYS A 89 -3.99 -3.91 -13.95
C LYS A 89 -4.39 -5.31 -14.39
N LYS A 90 -4.22 -6.29 -13.52
CA LYS A 90 -4.60 -7.66 -13.84
C LYS A 90 -6.09 -7.77 -14.09
N GLU A 91 -6.89 -7.12 -13.26
CA GLU A 91 -8.34 -7.10 -13.47
C GLU A 91 -8.70 -6.47 -14.81
N SER A 92 -8.08 -5.32 -15.09
CA SER A 92 -8.30 -4.61 -16.33
C SER A 92 -7.85 -5.44 -17.53
N GLN A 93 -6.68 -6.03 -17.43
CA GLN A 93 -6.14 -6.84 -18.50
C GLN A 93 -6.97 -8.08 -18.77
N THR A 94 -7.49 -8.69 -17.72
CA THR A 94 -8.36 -9.86 -17.89
C THR A 94 -9.59 -9.49 -18.69
N LYS A 95 -10.20 -8.37 -18.38
CA LYS A 95 -11.35 -7.89 -19.12
C LYS A 95 -10.99 -7.54 -20.56
N SER A 96 -9.86 -6.87 -20.72
CA SER A 96 -9.35 -6.51 -22.04
C SER A 96 -9.00 -7.73 -22.86
N LYS A 97 -8.41 -8.72 -22.23
CA LYS A 97 -8.06 -9.97 -22.91
C LYS A 97 -9.28 -10.66 -23.46
N ASP A 98 -10.34 -10.70 -22.71
CA ASP A 98 -11.56 -11.31 -23.20
C ASP A 98 -12.03 -10.64 -24.46
N LYS A 99 -11.99 -9.32 -24.47
CA LYS A 99 -12.36 -8.55 -25.66
C LYS A 99 -11.38 -8.76 -26.79
N GLU A 100 -10.12 -8.77 -26.45
CA GLU A 100 -9.07 -8.95 -27.44
C GLU A 100 -9.10 -10.33 -28.08
N LEU A 101 -9.38 -11.34 -27.26
CA LEU A 101 -9.50 -12.69 -27.80
C LEU A 101 -10.59 -12.76 -28.84
N ASN A 102 -11.70 -12.13 -28.55
CA ASN A 102 -12.79 -12.06 -29.51
C ASN A 102 -12.35 -11.28 -30.75
N HIS A 103 -11.55 -10.27 -30.54
CA HIS A 103 -11.06 -9.41 -31.59
C HIS A 103 -9.93 -10.08 -32.36
N GLU A 104 -9.05 -10.73 -31.63
CA GLU A 104 -7.91 -11.41 -32.24
C GLU A 104 -8.30 -12.62 -33.03
N GLY A 105 -9.43 -13.19 -32.70
CA GLY A 105 -9.96 -14.26 -33.54
C GLY A 105 -10.05 -13.85 -34.98
N ASN A 106 -10.04 -12.57 -35.23
CA ASN A 106 -10.10 -12.04 -36.57
C ASN A 106 -8.76 -11.64 -37.12
N GLY A 107 -7.72 -11.84 -36.38
CA GLY A 107 -6.40 -11.52 -36.93
C GLY A 107 -5.59 -10.70 -36.08
#